data_292c12d83252209b82b9594d43acd6fb
#
_entry.id   292c12d83252209b82b9594d43acd6fb
#
_cell.length_a   1.000
_cell.length_b   1.000
_cell.length_c   1.000
_cell.angle_alpha   90.00
_cell.angle_beta   90.00
_cell.angle_gamma   90.00
#
_symmetry.space_group_name_H-M   'P 1'
#
loop_
_entity.id
_entity.type
_entity.pdbx_description
1 polymer ?
#
loop_
_entity_poly.entity_id
_entity_poly.type
_entity_poly.pdbx_seq_one_letter_code
_entity_poly.pdbx_strand_id
1 'polypeptide(L)'
;MARKGKVIGWTISLVVLALLAGFCYFKFWWVFSDGTKTGELNSLTYTGYLFKTYEGEIILTGYGSKNSAGTVQSKNFKFSVANKEVAEQLIQLTGQRVTVHYKEYKGVLPWRGYERSIVDTVVESAPAPETRYPDPEEFFL
;
A
#
# COMPACT_ATOMS: atom_id res chain seq x y z
N MET A 1 23.99 -49.55 8.55
CA MET A 1 23.25 -48.66 9.47
C MET A 1 23.48 -47.18 9.22
N ALA A 2 24.61 -46.76 8.64
CA ALA A 2 24.82 -45.35 8.29
C ALA A 2 23.83 -44.77 7.26
N ARG A 3 23.26 -45.63 6.42
CA ARG A 3 22.24 -45.20 5.41
C ARG A 3 20.94 -44.78 6.02
N LYS A 4 20.48 -45.43 7.07
CA LYS A 4 19.18 -45.09 7.73
C LYS A 4 19.25 -43.74 8.44
N GLY A 5 20.37 -43.41 9.09
CA GLY A 5 20.58 -42.11 9.70
C GLY A 5 20.62 -40.98 8.71
N LYS A 6 21.27 -41.20 7.55
CA LYS A 6 21.29 -40.22 6.47
C LYS A 6 19.90 -39.98 5.85
N VAL A 7 19.14 -41.05 5.62
CA VAL A 7 17.78 -40.94 5.07
C VAL A 7 16.86 -40.22 6.04
N ILE A 8 16.95 -40.52 7.33
CA ILE A 8 16.16 -39.82 8.35
C ILE A 8 16.54 -38.35 8.40
N GLY A 9 17.83 -38.03 8.37
CA GLY A 9 18.30 -36.64 8.32
C GLY A 9 17.80 -35.89 7.12
N TRP A 10 17.86 -36.51 5.94
CA TRP A 10 17.34 -35.93 4.71
C TRP A 10 15.84 -35.70 4.77
N THR A 11 15.09 -36.67 5.29
CA THR A 11 13.63 -36.56 5.44
C THR A 11 13.27 -35.41 6.38
N ILE A 12 13.96 -35.31 7.52
CA ILE A 12 13.74 -34.22 8.48
C ILE A 12 14.07 -32.88 7.85
N SER A 13 15.18 -32.79 7.10
CA SER A 13 15.58 -31.56 6.41
C SER A 13 14.54 -31.13 5.37
N LEU A 14 14.00 -32.07 4.62
CA LEU A 14 12.96 -31.80 3.61
C LEU A 14 11.68 -31.31 4.28
N VAL A 15 11.27 -31.91 5.38
CA VAL A 15 10.08 -31.51 6.14
C VAL A 15 10.25 -30.10 6.69
N VAL A 16 11.41 -29.82 7.30
CA VAL A 16 11.71 -28.48 7.83
C VAL A 16 11.73 -27.46 6.71
N LEU A 17 12.34 -27.79 5.57
CA LEU A 17 12.38 -26.90 4.42
C LEU A 17 10.96 -26.61 3.88
N ALA A 18 10.13 -27.64 3.79
CA ALA A 18 8.75 -27.51 3.34
C ALA A 18 7.93 -26.64 4.30
N LEU A 19 8.12 -26.81 5.61
CA LEU A 19 7.44 -26.00 6.61
C LEU A 19 7.89 -24.55 6.54
N LEU A 20 9.18 -24.30 6.38
CA LEU A 20 9.71 -22.95 6.21
C LEU A 20 9.19 -22.30 4.94
N ALA A 21 9.17 -23.04 3.83
CA ALA A 21 8.63 -22.54 2.56
C ALA A 21 7.14 -22.19 2.68
N GLY A 22 6.36 -23.06 3.31
CA GLY A 22 4.95 -22.81 3.56
C GLY A 22 4.71 -21.61 4.46
N PHE A 23 5.50 -21.47 5.51
CA PHE A 23 5.45 -20.33 6.41
C PHE A 23 5.80 -19.03 5.70
N CYS A 24 6.89 -19.02 4.90
CA CYS A 24 7.28 -17.85 4.12
C CYS A 24 6.20 -17.47 3.11
N TYR A 25 5.65 -18.46 2.40
CA TYR A 25 4.56 -18.21 1.47
C TYR A 25 3.36 -17.58 2.17
N PHE A 26 2.95 -18.17 3.28
CA PHE A 26 1.80 -17.67 4.05
C PHE A 26 2.05 -16.24 4.56
N LYS A 27 3.28 -15.95 5.01
CA LYS A 27 3.62 -14.64 5.56
C LYS A 27 3.74 -13.56 4.49
N PHE A 28 4.37 -13.87 3.35
CA PHE A 28 4.77 -12.86 2.36
C PHE A 28 3.86 -12.79 1.14
N TRP A 29 3.22 -13.87 0.77
CA TRP A 29 2.39 -13.92 -0.44
C TRP A 29 0.90 -14.06 -0.16
N TRP A 30 0.54 -14.48 1.04
CA TRP A 30 -0.87 -14.58 1.37
C TRP A 30 -1.44 -13.18 1.61
N VAL A 31 -2.52 -12.86 0.92
CA VAL A 31 -3.23 -11.60 1.14
C VAL A 31 -4.03 -11.71 2.43
N PHE A 32 -3.60 -10.98 3.44
CA PHE A 32 -4.27 -10.97 4.74
C PHE A 32 -5.58 -10.21 4.69
N SER A 33 -5.58 -9.07 3.99
CA SER A 33 -6.75 -8.21 3.85
C SER A 33 -6.67 -7.49 2.52
N ASP A 34 -7.81 -7.20 1.94
CA ASP A 34 -7.91 -6.33 0.79
C ASP A 34 -9.06 -5.34 1.00
N GLY A 35 -9.00 -4.23 0.31
CA GLY A 35 -10.01 -3.20 0.44
C GLY A 35 -9.72 -2.00 -0.42
N THR A 36 -10.53 -0.98 -0.24
CA THR A 36 -10.37 0.28 -0.94
C THR A 36 -10.27 1.42 0.07
N LYS A 37 -9.48 2.43 -0.29
CA LYS A 37 -9.36 3.66 0.49
C LYS A 37 -9.45 4.86 -0.44
N THR A 38 -10.12 5.89 0.03
CA THR A 38 -10.31 7.14 -0.69
C THR A 38 -9.68 8.28 0.10
N GLY A 39 -8.95 9.13 -0.57
CA GLY A 39 -8.32 10.29 0.02
C GLY A 39 -7.56 11.09 -1.01
N GLU A 40 -6.87 12.13 -0.56
CA GLU A 40 -6.03 12.92 -1.41
C GLU A 40 -4.63 12.29 -1.49
N LEU A 41 -4.16 12.06 -2.70
CA LEU A 41 -2.82 11.54 -2.93
C LEU A 41 -1.80 12.65 -2.65
N ASN A 42 -1.09 12.52 -1.55
CA ASN A 42 -0.13 13.52 -1.11
C ASN A 42 1.18 13.43 -1.90
N SER A 43 1.71 12.22 -2.01
CA SER A 43 2.98 12.01 -2.69
C SER A 43 3.11 10.59 -3.19
N LEU A 44 3.91 10.42 -4.22
CA LEU A 44 4.38 9.12 -4.67
C LEU A 44 5.85 9.27 -5.05
N THR A 45 6.71 8.52 -4.39
CA THR A 45 8.14 8.59 -4.59
C THR A 45 8.69 7.23 -4.99
N TYR A 46 9.72 7.26 -5.82
CA TYR A 46 10.47 6.06 -6.20
C TYR A 46 11.76 6.06 -5.40
N THR A 47 11.83 5.20 -4.40
CA THR A 47 12.89 5.22 -3.41
C THR A 47 13.37 3.83 -3.04
N GLY A 48 14.59 3.73 -2.54
CA GLY A 48 15.20 2.50 -2.07
C GLY A 48 16.69 2.50 -2.23
N TYR A 49 17.36 1.61 -1.53
CA TYR A 49 18.81 1.46 -1.62
C TYR A 49 19.22 0.39 -2.65
N LEU A 50 18.88 -0.86 -2.39
CA LEU A 50 19.14 -1.98 -3.31
C LEU A 50 17.97 -2.23 -4.24
N PHE A 51 16.77 -2.23 -3.69
CA PHE A 51 15.54 -2.40 -4.44
C PHE A 51 14.74 -1.11 -4.32
N LYS A 52 14.56 -0.44 -5.46
CA LYS A 52 13.76 0.76 -5.52
C LYS A 52 12.30 0.40 -5.75
N THR A 53 11.44 0.96 -4.94
CA THR A 53 10.00 0.73 -5.00
C THR A 53 9.27 2.06 -4.98
N TYR A 54 8.05 2.05 -5.50
CA TYR A 54 7.18 3.21 -5.44
C TYR A 54 6.45 3.24 -4.11
N GLU A 55 6.69 4.29 -3.35
CA GLU A 55 6.08 4.50 -2.04
C GLU A 55 5.18 5.72 -2.08
N GLY A 56 3.96 5.57 -1.62
CA GLY A 56 2.98 6.65 -1.67
C GLY A 56 2.32 6.91 -0.34
N GLU A 57 1.69 8.05 -0.24
CA GLU A 57 0.94 8.47 0.93
C GLU A 57 -0.36 9.13 0.51
N ILE A 58 -1.46 8.65 1.07
CA ILE A 58 -2.79 9.22 0.87
C ILE A 58 -3.26 9.81 2.20
N ILE A 59 -3.72 11.05 2.16
CA ILE A 59 -4.33 11.69 3.31
C ILE A 59 -5.81 11.40 3.27
N LEU A 60 -6.29 10.64 4.28
CA LEU A 60 -7.70 10.30 4.40
C LEU A 60 -8.46 11.49 4.98
N THR A 61 -9.20 12.17 4.13
CA THR A 61 -10.00 13.32 4.52
C THR A 61 -11.36 12.87 5.09
N GLY A 62 -11.85 13.59 6.08
CA GLY A 62 -13.13 13.30 6.72
C GLY A 62 -13.04 12.30 7.86
N TYR A 63 -11.90 11.70 8.08
CA TYR A 63 -11.68 10.83 9.22
C TYR A 63 -11.32 11.70 10.43
N GLY A 64 -12.08 11.60 11.49
CA GLY A 64 -11.82 12.36 12.71
C GLY A 64 -12.55 13.69 12.84
N SER A 65 -13.46 14.01 11.90
CA SER A 65 -14.35 15.17 12.02
C SER A 65 -15.26 15.10 13.26
N LYS A 66 -15.33 13.94 13.89
CA LYS A 66 -16.09 13.69 15.11
C LYS A 66 -15.24 13.64 16.37
N ASN A 67 -13.96 13.94 16.28
CA ASN A 67 -13.14 14.05 17.47
C ASN A 67 -13.56 15.27 18.26
N SER A 68 -13.96 15.04 19.50
CA SER A 68 -14.48 16.01 20.44
C SER A 68 -13.51 17.13 20.80
N ALA A 69 -12.30 17.09 20.30
CA ALA A 69 -11.27 18.09 20.56
C ALA A 69 -11.17 19.18 19.47
N GLY A 70 -12.00 19.14 18.44
CA GLY A 70 -11.99 20.15 17.37
C GLY A 70 -10.75 20.14 16.50
N THR A 71 -9.85 19.21 16.69
CA THR A 71 -8.68 19.03 15.84
C THR A 71 -8.99 18.05 14.71
N VAL A 72 -8.88 18.52 13.49
CA VAL A 72 -8.96 17.67 12.32
C VAL A 72 -7.69 16.82 12.28
N GLN A 73 -7.78 15.62 12.80
CA GLN A 73 -6.68 14.66 12.63
C GLN A 73 -6.84 13.99 11.26
N SER A 74 -6.02 14.42 10.32
CA SER A 74 -5.89 13.73 9.06
C SER A 74 -5.12 12.43 9.30
N LYS A 75 -5.72 11.31 8.91
CA LYS A 75 -5.09 10.01 9.00
C LYS A 75 -4.36 9.73 7.69
N ASN A 76 -3.07 9.47 7.78
CA ASN A 76 -2.27 9.18 6.61
C ASN A 76 -2.23 7.68 6.35
N PHE A 77 -2.43 7.30 5.09
CA PHE A 77 -2.31 5.93 4.64
C PHE A 77 -1.07 5.81 3.78
N LYS A 78 -0.08 5.10 4.28
CA LYS A 78 1.15 4.81 3.54
C LYS A 78 1.03 3.47 2.85
N PHE A 79 1.44 3.43 1.59
CA PHE A 79 1.34 2.23 0.77
C PHE A 79 2.52 2.13 -0.17
N SER A 80 2.74 0.92 -0.67
CA SER A 80 3.72 0.66 -1.73
C SER A 80 3.00 0.24 -3.01
N VAL A 81 3.61 0.50 -4.15
CA VAL A 81 3.08 0.08 -5.45
C VAL A 81 4.12 -0.81 -6.11
N ALA A 82 3.74 -2.04 -6.39
CA ALA A 82 4.61 -2.99 -7.07
C ALA A 82 4.49 -2.90 -8.60
N ASN A 83 3.34 -2.48 -9.10
CA ASN A 83 3.07 -2.37 -10.53
C ASN A 83 3.47 -0.98 -11.03
N LYS A 84 4.39 -0.93 -11.98
CA LYS A 84 4.89 0.32 -12.55
C LYS A 84 3.79 1.12 -13.25
N GLU A 85 2.88 0.46 -13.94
CA GLU A 85 1.78 1.14 -14.65
C GLU A 85 0.85 1.88 -13.68
N VAL A 86 0.51 1.22 -12.57
CA VAL A 86 -0.29 1.83 -11.50
C VAL A 86 0.45 2.99 -10.87
N ALA A 87 1.76 2.84 -10.64
CA ALA A 87 2.59 3.89 -10.09
C ALA A 87 2.63 5.12 -11.00
N GLU A 88 2.77 4.93 -12.30
CA GLU A 88 2.75 6.02 -13.27
C GLU A 88 1.41 6.75 -13.28
N GLN A 89 0.30 6.02 -13.20
CA GLN A 89 -1.03 6.61 -13.08
C GLN A 89 -1.15 7.46 -11.81
N LEU A 90 -0.67 6.95 -10.69
CA LEU A 90 -0.73 7.64 -9.41
C LEU A 90 0.14 8.90 -9.41
N ILE A 91 1.31 8.85 -10.04
CA ILE A 91 2.18 10.04 -10.15
C ILE A 91 1.43 11.19 -10.83
N GLN A 92 0.70 10.90 -11.89
CA GLN A 92 -0.10 11.91 -12.59
C GLN A 92 -1.29 12.41 -11.77
N LEU A 93 -1.74 11.62 -10.81
CA LEU A 93 -2.88 11.95 -9.96
C LEU A 93 -2.48 12.58 -8.62
N THR A 94 -1.20 12.88 -8.43
CA THR A 94 -0.71 13.51 -7.20
C THR A 94 -1.43 14.83 -6.96
N GLY A 95 -1.95 15.03 -5.76
CA GLY A 95 -2.75 16.19 -5.39
C GLY A 95 -4.23 16.05 -5.67
N GLN A 96 -4.65 14.96 -6.31
CA GLN A 96 -6.05 14.69 -6.61
C GLN A 96 -6.63 13.68 -5.62
N ARG A 97 -7.95 13.67 -5.56
CA ARG A 97 -8.67 12.67 -4.78
C ARG A 97 -8.71 11.36 -5.55
N VAL A 98 -8.24 10.30 -4.92
CA VAL A 98 -8.16 8.98 -5.54
C VAL A 98 -8.79 7.93 -4.64
N THR A 99 -9.40 6.94 -5.25
CA THR A 99 -9.84 5.71 -4.60
C THR A 99 -8.98 4.58 -5.13
N VAL A 100 -8.25 3.94 -4.26
CA VAL A 100 -7.31 2.88 -4.61
C VAL A 100 -7.73 1.58 -3.97
N HIS A 101 -7.52 0.49 -4.70
CA HIS A 101 -7.64 -0.86 -4.18
C HIS A 101 -6.27 -1.34 -3.71
N TYR A 102 -6.21 -1.86 -2.50
CA TYR A 102 -4.97 -2.32 -1.91
C TYR A 102 -5.12 -3.74 -1.37
N LYS A 103 -3.99 -4.41 -1.29
CA LYS A 103 -3.86 -5.72 -0.64
C LYS A 103 -2.87 -5.58 0.50
N GLU A 104 -3.23 -6.10 1.65
CA GLU A 104 -2.37 -6.08 2.82
C GLU A 104 -1.77 -7.47 3.03
N TYR A 105 -0.45 -7.52 3.18
CA TYR A 105 0.30 -8.74 3.43
C TYR A 105 0.82 -8.72 4.87
N LYS A 106 1.07 -9.90 5.43
CA LYS A 106 1.61 -10.00 6.79
C LYS A 106 3.08 -9.59 6.88
N GLY A 107 3.83 -9.72 5.80
CA GLY A 107 5.25 -9.42 5.76
C GLY A 107 5.63 -8.48 4.63
N VAL A 108 6.72 -7.76 4.83
CA VAL A 108 7.28 -6.84 3.85
C VAL A 108 8.37 -7.55 3.06
N LEU A 109 8.29 -7.44 1.72
CA LEU A 109 9.35 -7.91 0.82
C LEU A 109 10.06 -6.68 0.24
N PRO A 110 11.39 -6.58 0.34
CA PRO A 110 12.13 -5.39 -0.10
C PRO A 110 11.93 -5.05 -1.58
N TRP A 111 11.76 -6.06 -2.43
CA TRP A 111 11.56 -5.85 -3.87
C TRP A 111 10.12 -5.53 -4.23
N ARG A 112 9.16 -5.78 -3.36
CA ARG A 112 7.74 -5.48 -3.57
C ARG A 112 7.36 -4.10 -3.05
N GLY A 113 7.92 -3.70 -1.90
CA GLY A 113 7.66 -2.42 -1.27
C GLY A 113 8.02 -2.41 0.20
N TYR A 114 8.19 -1.23 0.75
CA TYR A 114 8.53 -1.07 2.16
C TYR A 114 7.31 -1.18 3.08
N GLU A 115 6.12 -1.00 2.52
CA GLU A 115 4.88 -1.08 3.29
C GLU A 115 4.21 -2.43 3.10
N ARG A 116 3.43 -2.84 4.08
CA ARG A 116 2.63 -4.07 3.99
C ARG A 116 1.44 -3.92 3.07
N SER A 117 0.94 -2.72 2.94
CA SER A 117 -0.19 -2.42 2.04
C SER A 117 0.34 -2.10 0.65
N ILE A 118 -0.11 -2.87 -0.33
CA ILE A 118 0.31 -2.73 -1.72
C ILE A 118 -0.90 -2.31 -2.53
N VAL A 119 -0.84 -1.15 -3.14
CA VAL A 119 -1.87 -0.67 -4.07
C VAL A 119 -1.68 -1.37 -5.40
N ASP A 120 -2.71 -2.04 -5.85
CA ASP A 120 -2.69 -2.79 -7.11
C ASP A 120 -3.51 -2.13 -8.22
N THR A 121 -4.48 -1.29 -7.87
CA THR A 121 -5.38 -0.68 -8.85
C THR A 121 -5.87 0.67 -8.37
N VAL A 122 -6.00 1.61 -9.30
CA VAL A 122 -6.73 2.86 -9.08
C VAL A 122 -8.16 2.63 -9.53
N VAL A 123 -9.10 2.65 -8.60
CA VAL A 123 -10.51 2.38 -8.88
C VAL A 123 -11.18 3.60 -9.48
N GLU A 124 -10.94 4.75 -8.88
CA GLU A 124 -11.56 6.01 -9.28
C GLU A 124 -10.62 7.16 -8.97
N SER A 125 -10.64 8.19 -9.79
CA SER A 125 -9.95 9.42 -9.54
C SER A 125 -10.86 10.60 -9.87
N ALA A 126 -10.83 11.59 -8.99
CA ALA A 126 -11.58 12.84 -9.19
C ALA A 126 -10.66 14.00 -8.83
N PRO A 127 -10.76 15.14 -9.53
CA PRO A 127 -10.04 16.33 -9.09
C PRO A 127 -10.43 16.63 -7.64
N ALA A 128 -9.45 16.98 -6.82
CA ALA A 128 -9.71 17.43 -5.46
C ALA A 128 -10.77 18.53 -5.52
N PRO A 129 -11.76 18.53 -4.59
CA PRO A 129 -12.74 19.59 -4.60
C PRO A 129 -11.97 20.90 -4.46
N GLU A 130 -11.91 21.63 -5.57
CA GLU A 130 -11.39 22.97 -5.55
C GLU A 130 -12.16 23.71 -4.48
N THR A 131 -11.44 24.27 -3.52
CA THR A 131 -11.96 25.43 -2.82
C THR A 131 -12.16 26.46 -3.92
N ARG A 132 -13.28 26.37 -4.58
CA ARG A 132 -13.63 27.33 -5.60
C ARG A 132 -13.77 28.66 -4.90
N TYR A 133 -12.70 29.42 -4.92
CA TYR A 133 -12.84 30.82 -4.63
C TYR A 133 -13.86 31.35 -5.63
N PRO A 134 -14.98 31.88 -5.18
CA PRO A 134 -15.95 32.41 -6.08
C PRO A 134 -15.25 33.44 -6.94
N ASP A 135 -15.48 33.31 -8.24
CA ASP A 135 -14.93 34.22 -9.23
C ASP A 135 -15.23 35.65 -8.78
N PRO A 136 -14.24 36.56 -8.77
CA PRO A 136 -14.51 37.94 -8.35
C PRO A 136 -15.69 38.57 -9.09
N GLU A 137 -16.00 38.10 -10.30
CA GLU A 137 -17.14 38.58 -11.05
C GLU A 137 -18.50 38.13 -10.46
N GLU A 138 -18.56 37.01 -9.75
CA GLU A 138 -19.77 36.56 -9.07
C GLU A 138 -20.14 37.43 -7.88
N PHE A 139 -19.18 38.14 -7.29
CA PHE A 139 -19.44 39.06 -6.20
C PHE A 139 -20.08 40.36 -6.62
N PHE A 140 -20.06 40.70 -7.89
CA PHE A 140 -20.55 41.97 -8.41
C PHE A 140 -21.92 41.86 -9.12
N LEU A 141 -22.52 40.70 -9.08
CA LEU A 141 -23.85 40.49 -9.64
C LEU A 141 -24.93 40.69 -8.54
#